data_5cbac4079c41d0109732c91f09b2d77c
#
_entry.id   5cbac4079c41d0109732c91f09b2d77c
#
_cell.length_a   1.000
_cell.length_b   1.000
_cell.length_c   1.000
_cell.angle_alpha   90.00
_cell.angle_beta   90.00
_cell.angle_gamma   90.00
#
_symmetry.space_group_name_H-M   'P 1'
#
loop_
_entity.id
_entity.type
_entity.pdbx_description
1 polymer ?
#
loop_
_entity_poly.entity_id
_entity_poly.type
_entity_poly.pdbx_seq_one_letter_code
_entity_poly.pdbx_strand_id
1 'polypeptide(L)'
;ENLSLIYNIPIIPGKTLLFFDEIQACITAISSLRYFYEQYPELHLVAAGSLLEFALEELPSFGVGRVRSLFVYPFSFEEFLIANKETMLWGAIQKATPQKALLEPIHKKALLLLKKFLILGGMPEVIASYVQGKSMLDCLRIMDDLIISYKDDFSKYKKRVPESRITEVFDSVMQNAGKPFVYAGAANANYKQIKEALDLLIKAGLVI
;
A
#
# COMPACT_ATOMS: atom_id res chain seq x y z
N GLU A 1 11.42 25.55 16.87
CA GLU A 1 10.87 26.34 17.99
C GLU A 1 9.34 26.46 17.91
N ASN A 2 8.74 26.89 16.79
CA ASN A 2 7.28 27.10 16.73
C ASN A 2 6.47 25.85 16.99
N LEU A 3 6.87 24.68 16.48
CA LEU A 3 6.17 23.41 16.75
C LEU A 3 6.22 23.03 18.23
N SER A 4 7.38 23.26 18.89
CA SER A 4 7.52 23.01 20.32
C SER A 4 6.56 23.87 21.15
N LEU A 5 6.37 25.11 20.72
CA LEU A 5 5.46 26.05 21.40
C LEU A 5 3.99 25.68 21.15
N ILE A 6 3.64 25.34 19.91
CA ILE A 6 2.25 24.97 19.55
C ILE A 6 1.79 23.73 20.27
N TYR A 7 2.64 22.69 20.36
CA TYR A 7 2.28 21.40 20.96
C TYR A 7 2.71 21.26 22.41
N ASN A 8 3.40 22.28 22.97
CA ASN A 8 3.99 22.25 24.31
C ASN A 8 4.86 21.00 24.55
N ILE A 9 5.61 20.59 23.54
CA ILE A 9 6.49 19.40 23.56
C ILE A 9 7.89 19.85 23.13
N PRO A 10 8.94 19.61 23.92
CA PRO A 10 10.30 19.93 23.52
C PRO A 10 10.76 19.02 22.38
N ILE A 11 11.29 19.60 21.31
CA ILE A 11 11.94 18.85 20.23
C ILE A 11 13.42 18.71 20.57
N ILE A 12 13.82 17.48 20.90
CA ILE A 12 15.18 17.15 21.32
C ILE A 12 15.83 16.33 20.20
N PRO A 13 16.90 16.85 19.54
CA PRO A 13 17.65 16.09 18.53
C PRO A 13 18.11 14.74 19.07
N GLY A 14 18.05 13.70 18.24
CA GLY A 14 18.38 12.33 18.61
C GLY A 14 17.37 11.60 19.52
N LYS A 15 16.32 12.29 20.02
CA LYS A 15 15.28 11.70 20.88
C LYS A 15 13.85 11.90 20.39
N THR A 16 13.62 12.93 19.56
CA THR A 16 12.29 13.27 19.04
C THR A 16 12.15 12.78 17.63
N LEU A 17 11.06 12.07 17.33
CA LEU A 17 10.62 11.77 15.97
C LEU A 17 9.60 12.83 15.54
N LEU A 18 9.87 13.50 14.44
CA LEU A 18 8.92 14.35 13.76
C LEU A 18 8.26 13.53 12.64
N PHE A 19 6.94 13.37 12.73
CA PHE A 19 6.17 12.62 11.76
C PHE A 19 5.21 13.55 11.02
N PHE A 20 5.34 13.63 9.70
CA PHE A 20 4.41 14.35 8.83
C PHE A 20 3.48 13.35 8.15
N ASP A 21 2.21 13.41 8.48
CA ASP A 21 1.18 12.61 7.83
C ASP A 21 0.56 13.39 6.66
N GLU A 22 0.12 12.67 5.62
CA GLU A 22 -0.48 13.24 4.40
C GLU A 22 0.34 14.40 3.80
N ILE A 23 1.68 14.25 3.78
CA ILE A 23 2.59 15.31 3.37
C ILE A 23 2.37 15.81 1.93
N GLN A 24 1.78 14.97 1.05
CA GLN A 24 1.44 15.35 -0.32
C GLN A 24 0.40 16.49 -0.38
N ALA A 25 -0.35 16.73 0.70
CA ALA A 25 -1.25 17.86 0.80
C ALA A 25 -0.52 19.22 0.83
N CYS A 26 0.80 19.21 1.10
CA CYS A 26 1.62 20.41 1.20
C CYS A 26 2.96 20.25 0.46
N ILE A 27 3.02 20.64 -0.82
CA ILE A 27 4.21 20.52 -1.67
C ILE A 27 5.42 21.27 -1.06
N THR A 28 5.18 22.40 -0.40
CA THR A 28 6.25 23.14 0.28
C THR A 28 6.84 22.37 1.46
N ALA A 29 6.06 21.58 2.16
CA ALA A 29 6.55 20.70 3.22
C ALA A 29 7.46 19.60 2.65
N ILE A 30 7.05 18.98 1.53
CA ILE A 30 7.90 18.00 0.82
C ILE A 30 9.23 18.64 0.42
N SER A 31 9.19 19.81 -0.20
CA SER A 31 10.39 20.55 -0.63
C SER A 31 11.30 20.91 0.54
N SER A 32 10.75 21.07 1.74
CA SER A 32 11.51 21.43 2.95
C SER A 32 12.24 20.24 3.58
N LEU A 33 11.93 18.99 3.24
CA LEU A 33 12.54 17.79 3.84
C LEU A 33 14.07 17.82 3.72
N ARG A 34 14.61 18.31 2.60
CA ARG A 34 16.05 18.43 2.39
C ARG A 34 16.71 19.36 3.41
N TYR A 35 16.03 20.44 3.83
CA TYR A 35 16.57 21.41 4.80
C TYR A 35 16.63 20.80 6.20
N PHE A 36 15.68 19.93 6.58
CA PHE A 36 15.76 19.20 7.82
C PHE A 36 17.01 18.32 7.86
N TYR A 37 17.32 17.61 6.78
CA TYR A 37 18.52 16.79 6.67
C TYR A 37 19.80 17.65 6.77
N GLU A 38 19.84 18.80 6.10
CA GLU A 38 21.03 19.65 6.03
C GLU A 38 21.26 20.46 7.32
N GLN A 39 20.20 20.92 7.96
CA GLN A 39 20.29 21.84 9.11
C GLN A 39 20.11 21.14 10.46
N TYR A 40 19.41 20.00 10.48
CA TYR A 40 19.09 19.26 11.69
C TYR A 40 19.35 17.76 11.50
N PRO A 41 20.60 17.35 11.24
CA PRO A 41 20.93 15.96 10.87
C PRO A 41 20.61 14.94 11.97
N GLU A 42 20.54 15.35 13.23
CA GLU A 42 20.19 14.49 14.35
C GLU A 42 18.67 14.38 14.59
N LEU A 43 17.85 15.15 13.86
CA LEU A 43 16.41 15.07 13.99
C LEU A 43 15.88 13.88 13.21
N HIS A 44 15.21 12.96 13.88
CA HIS A 44 14.52 11.86 13.21
C HIS A 44 13.24 12.39 12.58
N LEU A 45 13.14 12.27 11.26
CA LEU A 45 11.99 12.73 10.50
C LEU A 45 11.47 11.62 9.60
N VAL A 46 10.17 11.38 9.65
CA VAL A 46 9.43 10.50 8.75
C VAL A 46 8.28 11.29 8.13
N ALA A 47 8.07 11.13 6.85
CA ALA A 47 6.94 11.71 6.14
C ALA A 47 6.18 10.59 5.44
N ALA A 48 4.88 10.55 5.61
CA ALA A 48 4.00 9.58 4.99
C ALA A 48 2.96 10.28 4.10
N GLY A 49 2.54 9.59 3.05
CA GLY A 49 1.49 10.08 2.17
C GLY A 49 1.05 9.02 1.17
N SER A 50 -0.24 8.91 0.92
CA SER A 50 -0.84 7.90 0.05
C SER A 50 -0.55 8.14 -1.42
N LEU A 51 -0.28 9.25 -1.93
CA LEU A 51 -0.09 9.57 -3.34
C LEU A 51 1.23 10.32 -3.55
N LEU A 52 2.22 9.99 -2.76
CA LEU A 52 3.46 10.73 -2.69
C LEU A 52 4.20 10.78 -4.04
N GLU A 53 4.16 9.69 -4.83
CA GLU A 53 4.81 9.65 -6.14
C GLU A 53 4.30 10.74 -7.09
N PHE A 54 2.98 11.04 -7.05
CA PHE A 54 2.41 12.11 -7.89
C PHE A 54 2.86 13.49 -7.43
N ALA A 55 2.96 13.72 -6.14
CA ALA A 55 3.46 14.98 -5.59
C ALA A 55 4.96 15.16 -5.88
N LEU A 56 5.73 14.06 -5.89
CA LEU A 56 7.15 14.09 -6.22
C LEU A 56 7.41 14.38 -7.70
N GLU A 57 6.54 13.94 -8.62
CA GLU A 57 6.64 14.26 -10.05
C GLU A 57 6.47 15.77 -10.34
N GLU A 58 5.77 16.51 -9.48
CA GLU A 58 5.57 17.95 -9.61
C GLU A 58 6.81 18.76 -9.16
N LEU A 59 7.78 18.13 -8.51
CA LEU A 59 8.97 18.80 -8.00
C LEU A 59 10.13 18.73 -9.00
N PRO A 60 10.81 19.84 -9.28
CA PRO A 60 11.94 19.87 -10.21
C PRO A 60 13.14 19.03 -9.74
N SER A 61 13.29 18.82 -8.45
CA SER A 61 14.23 17.86 -7.87
C SER A 61 13.78 17.50 -6.44
N PHE A 62 13.76 16.22 -6.13
CA PHE A 62 13.41 15.75 -4.79
C PHE A 62 14.62 15.08 -4.13
N GLY A 63 15.16 15.75 -3.11
CA GLY A 63 16.03 15.22 -2.05
C GLY A 63 17.05 14.13 -2.40
N VAL A 64 17.61 14.12 -3.61
CA VAL A 64 18.55 13.09 -4.06
C VAL A 64 19.66 12.90 -3.03
N GLY A 65 19.81 11.70 -2.48
CA GLY A 65 20.79 11.35 -1.46
C GLY A 65 20.49 11.84 -0.04
N ARG A 66 19.35 12.53 0.18
CA ARG A 66 18.96 13.10 1.49
C ARG A 66 17.70 12.46 2.05
N VAL A 67 16.89 11.85 1.21
CA VAL A 67 15.64 11.19 1.59
C VAL A 67 15.69 9.74 1.13
N ARG A 68 15.26 8.83 2.01
CA ARG A 68 15.13 7.41 1.72
C ARG A 68 13.64 7.07 1.63
N SER A 69 13.20 6.58 0.48
CA SER A 69 11.85 6.07 0.31
C SER A 69 11.71 4.69 0.96
N LEU A 70 10.60 4.52 1.67
CA LEU A 70 10.15 3.24 2.21
C LEU A 70 8.76 2.96 1.67
N PHE A 71 8.60 1.82 1.03
CA PHE A 71 7.31 1.37 0.49
C PHE A 71 6.68 0.40 1.48
N VAL A 72 5.43 0.67 1.85
CA VAL A 72 4.63 -0.21 2.71
C VAL A 72 3.61 -0.91 1.83
N TYR A 73 3.77 -2.22 1.70
CA TYR A 73 2.89 -3.07 0.90
C TYR A 73 1.83 -3.75 1.77
N PRO A 74 0.75 -4.25 1.18
CA PRO A 74 -0.14 -5.19 1.86
C PRO A 74 0.62 -6.41 2.41
N PHE A 75 0.09 -7.07 3.42
CA PHE A 75 0.72 -8.25 4.02
C PHE A 75 0.97 -9.35 2.99
N SER A 76 2.15 -9.93 3.04
CA SER A 76 2.51 -11.16 2.35
C SER A 76 1.87 -12.38 3.02
N PHE A 77 1.91 -13.53 2.33
CA PHE A 77 1.45 -14.79 2.94
C PHE A 77 2.28 -15.18 4.19
N GLU A 78 3.58 -14.86 4.20
CA GLU A 78 4.43 -15.01 5.38
C GLU A 78 3.88 -14.22 6.56
N GLU A 79 3.66 -12.93 6.38
CA GLU A 79 3.15 -12.05 7.44
C GLU A 79 1.75 -12.47 7.89
N PHE A 80 0.90 -12.95 6.97
CA PHE A 80 -0.39 -13.56 7.31
C PHE A 80 -0.22 -14.79 8.21
N LEU A 81 0.72 -15.69 7.90
CA LEU A 81 1.00 -16.86 8.74
C LEU A 81 1.52 -16.45 10.12
N ILE A 82 2.42 -15.47 10.18
CA ILE A 82 2.97 -14.95 11.44
C ILE A 82 1.85 -14.34 12.30
N ALA A 83 0.97 -13.51 11.70
CA ALA A 83 -0.18 -12.90 12.38
C ALA A 83 -1.13 -13.96 12.94
N ASN A 84 -1.29 -15.10 12.26
CA ASN A 84 -2.07 -16.25 12.70
C ASN A 84 -1.32 -17.21 13.65
N LYS A 85 -0.12 -16.84 14.13
CA LYS A 85 0.73 -17.66 15.01
C LYS A 85 1.20 -18.98 14.38
N GLU A 86 1.26 -19.05 13.06
CA GLU A 86 1.68 -20.23 12.29
C GLU A 86 3.16 -20.18 11.89
N THR A 87 4.03 -19.67 12.75
CA THR A 87 5.47 -19.49 12.50
C THR A 87 6.19 -20.83 12.26
N MET A 88 5.77 -21.90 12.94
CA MET A 88 6.34 -23.25 12.71
C MET A 88 5.99 -23.77 11.31
N LEU A 89 4.75 -23.53 10.85
CA LEU A 89 4.34 -23.89 9.50
C LEU A 89 5.14 -23.12 8.46
N TRP A 90 5.34 -21.81 8.66
CA TRP A 90 6.19 -21.02 7.78
C TRP A 90 7.63 -21.56 7.71
N GLY A 91 8.23 -21.87 8.85
CA GLY A 91 9.55 -22.48 8.90
C GLY A 91 9.66 -23.85 8.19
N ALA A 92 8.54 -24.62 8.16
CA ALA A 92 8.49 -25.87 7.41
C ALA A 92 8.38 -25.60 5.89
N ILE A 93 7.58 -24.60 5.48
CA ILE A 93 7.41 -24.19 4.07
C ILE A 93 8.75 -23.72 3.51
N GLN A 94 9.49 -22.87 4.24
CA GLN A 94 10.79 -22.36 3.79
C GLN A 94 11.85 -23.46 3.58
N LYS A 95 11.75 -24.56 4.33
CA LYS A 95 12.69 -25.69 4.24
C LYS A 95 12.27 -26.74 3.20
N ALA A 96 11.09 -26.61 2.62
CA ALA A 96 10.59 -27.53 1.63
C ALA A 96 11.33 -27.35 0.29
N THR A 97 11.64 -28.46 -0.35
CA THR A 97 12.26 -28.52 -1.68
C THR A 97 11.54 -29.58 -2.52
N PRO A 98 11.73 -29.62 -3.86
CA PRO A 98 11.19 -30.70 -4.67
C PRO A 98 11.62 -32.10 -4.21
N GLN A 99 12.82 -32.22 -3.63
CA GLN A 99 13.36 -33.49 -3.10
C GLN A 99 12.90 -33.78 -1.67
N LYS A 100 12.51 -32.74 -0.93
CA LYS A 100 12.02 -32.83 0.45
C LYS A 100 10.72 -32.04 0.59
N ALA A 101 9.65 -32.59 0.01
CA ALA A 101 8.34 -31.97 0.06
C ALA A 101 7.76 -31.99 1.49
N LEU A 102 6.80 -31.10 1.74
CA LEU A 102 6.02 -31.14 2.98
C LEU A 102 5.23 -32.46 3.08
N LEU A 103 5.13 -32.98 4.30
CA LEU A 103 4.21 -34.09 4.58
C LEU A 103 2.78 -33.65 4.21
N GLU A 104 1.99 -34.61 3.67
CA GLU A 104 0.65 -34.34 3.14
C GLU A 104 -0.28 -33.56 4.11
N PRO A 105 -0.36 -33.87 5.43
CA PRO A 105 -1.19 -33.10 6.35
C PRO A 105 -0.75 -31.65 6.49
N ILE A 106 0.58 -31.40 6.51
CA ILE A 106 1.16 -30.06 6.62
C ILE A 106 0.89 -29.28 5.33
N HIS A 107 1.07 -29.93 4.18
CA HIS A 107 0.78 -29.34 2.87
C HIS A 107 -0.70 -28.94 2.75
N LYS A 108 -1.64 -29.83 3.14
CA LYS A 108 -3.08 -29.53 3.16
C LYS A 108 -3.40 -28.32 4.05
N LYS A 109 -2.78 -28.23 5.24
CA LYS A 109 -2.95 -27.10 6.13
C LYS A 109 -2.44 -25.81 5.48
N ALA A 110 -1.25 -25.83 4.87
CA ALA A 110 -0.67 -24.67 4.17
C ALA A 110 -1.59 -24.21 3.03
N LEU A 111 -2.10 -25.12 2.22
CA LEU A 111 -3.04 -24.80 1.14
C LEU A 111 -4.36 -24.21 1.65
N LEU A 112 -4.88 -24.70 2.77
CA LEU A 112 -6.10 -24.15 3.38
C LEU A 112 -5.87 -22.69 3.81
N LEU A 113 -4.75 -22.40 4.45
CA LEU A 113 -4.40 -21.04 4.88
C LEU A 113 -4.10 -20.13 3.68
N LEU A 114 -3.43 -20.64 2.65
CA LEU A 114 -3.22 -19.90 1.41
C LEU A 114 -4.55 -19.53 0.73
N LYS A 115 -5.50 -20.46 0.64
CA LYS A 115 -6.85 -20.16 0.12
C LYS A 115 -7.54 -19.05 0.91
N LYS A 116 -7.45 -19.08 2.26
CA LYS A 116 -7.99 -18.03 3.10
C LYS A 116 -7.32 -16.68 2.82
N PHE A 117 -5.99 -16.67 2.73
CA PHE A 117 -5.23 -15.46 2.41
C PHE A 117 -5.61 -14.90 1.03
N LEU A 118 -5.77 -15.75 0.02
CA LEU A 118 -6.20 -15.31 -1.32
C LEU A 118 -7.62 -14.69 -1.33
N ILE A 119 -8.48 -15.10 -0.40
CA ILE A 119 -9.83 -14.51 -0.25
C ILE A 119 -9.76 -13.19 0.53
N LEU A 120 -9.01 -13.15 1.62
CA LEU A 120 -8.92 -12.00 2.52
C LEU A 120 -8.01 -10.88 1.99
N GLY A 121 -7.05 -11.24 1.13
CA GLY A 121 -6.00 -10.32 0.70
C GLY A 121 -5.02 -9.98 1.84
N GLY A 122 -4.20 -8.97 1.59
CA GLY A 122 -3.14 -8.53 2.52
C GLY A 122 -3.42 -7.21 3.24
N MET A 123 -4.65 -6.66 3.19
CA MET A 123 -4.94 -5.39 3.83
C MET A 123 -4.91 -5.53 5.36
N PRO A 124 -4.15 -4.65 6.08
CA PRO A 124 -3.91 -4.81 7.52
C PRO A 124 -5.19 -4.90 8.35
N GLU A 125 -6.19 -4.08 8.07
CA GLU A 125 -7.45 -4.06 8.81
C GLU A 125 -8.24 -5.37 8.65
N VAL A 126 -8.26 -5.92 7.43
CA VAL A 126 -8.90 -7.20 7.13
C VAL A 126 -8.21 -8.33 7.89
N ILE A 127 -6.86 -8.38 7.83
CA ILE A 127 -6.07 -9.39 8.54
C ILE A 127 -6.25 -9.27 10.06
N ALA A 128 -6.20 -8.06 10.61
CA ALA A 128 -6.40 -7.81 12.04
C ALA A 128 -7.79 -8.31 12.50
N SER A 129 -8.83 -8.01 11.73
CA SER A 129 -10.19 -8.47 12.02
C SER A 129 -10.31 -9.99 11.98
N TYR A 130 -9.70 -10.63 10.98
CA TYR A 130 -9.68 -12.09 10.89
C TYR A 130 -8.94 -12.75 12.06
N VAL A 131 -7.76 -12.24 12.43
CA VAL A 131 -6.95 -12.73 13.56
C VAL A 131 -7.66 -12.55 14.91
N GLN A 132 -8.46 -11.48 15.05
CA GLN A 132 -9.31 -11.25 16.23
C GLN A 132 -10.54 -12.18 16.29
N GLY A 133 -10.74 -13.05 15.31
CA GLY A 133 -11.82 -14.02 15.30
C GLY A 133 -13.16 -13.50 14.76
N LYS A 134 -13.16 -12.34 14.06
CA LYS A 134 -14.37 -11.89 13.36
C LYS A 134 -14.76 -12.85 12.25
N SER A 135 -16.04 -12.83 11.89
CA SER A 135 -16.55 -13.70 10.83
C SER A 135 -15.95 -13.35 9.46
N MET A 136 -15.91 -14.31 8.55
CA MET A 136 -15.50 -14.06 7.16
C MET A 136 -16.34 -12.97 6.51
N LEU A 137 -17.65 -12.91 6.83
CA LEU A 137 -18.55 -11.89 6.32
C LEU A 137 -18.17 -10.48 6.79
N ASP A 138 -17.75 -10.33 8.04
CA ASP A 138 -17.27 -9.02 8.55
C ASP A 138 -15.98 -8.60 7.87
N CYS A 139 -15.07 -9.53 7.60
CA CYS A 139 -13.86 -9.25 6.83
C CYS A 139 -14.18 -8.81 5.39
N LEU A 140 -15.14 -9.45 4.73
CA LEU A 140 -15.58 -9.05 3.39
C LEU A 140 -16.21 -7.66 3.37
N ARG A 141 -16.98 -7.29 4.39
CA ARG A 141 -17.54 -5.91 4.51
C ARG A 141 -16.43 -4.87 4.60
N ILE A 142 -15.39 -5.14 5.39
CA ILE A 142 -14.21 -4.23 5.45
C ILE A 142 -13.56 -4.09 4.08
N MET A 143 -13.47 -5.18 3.31
CA MET A 143 -12.91 -5.13 1.95
C MET A 143 -13.80 -4.28 1.02
N ASP A 144 -15.11 -4.41 1.11
CA ASP A 144 -16.05 -3.59 0.32
C ASP A 144 -15.92 -2.10 0.67
N ASP A 145 -15.80 -1.75 1.95
CA ASP A 145 -15.57 -0.38 2.42
C ASP A 145 -14.24 0.18 1.89
N LEU A 146 -13.17 -0.64 1.87
CA LEU A 146 -11.88 -0.25 1.31
C LEU A 146 -11.97 0.02 -0.21
N ILE A 147 -12.70 -0.82 -0.95
CA ILE A 147 -12.90 -0.63 -2.40
C ILE A 147 -13.66 0.67 -2.67
N ILE A 148 -14.69 0.97 -1.87
CA ILE A 148 -15.42 2.24 -1.96
C ILE A 148 -14.48 3.42 -1.71
N SER A 149 -13.68 3.36 -0.64
CA SER A 149 -12.71 4.41 -0.30
C SER A 149 -11.68 4.64 -1.41
N TYR A 150 -11.19 3.58 -2.07
CA TYR A 150 -10.29 3.72 -3.22
C TYR A 150 -10.97 4.42 -4.40
N LYS A 151 -12.23 4.08 -4.69
CA LYS A 151 -12.98 4.72 -5.77
C LYS A 151 -13.24 6.21 -5.48
N ASP A 152 -13.54 6.57 -4.25
CA ASP A 152 -13.71 7.96 -3.83
C ASP A 152 -12.42 8.76 -4.02
N ASP A 153 -11.26 8.13 -3.77
CA ASP A 153 -9.94 8.73 -3.97
C ASP A 153 -9.61 8.98 -5.45
N PHE A 154 -10.26 8.31 -6.41
CA PHE A 154 -10.03 8.53 -7.85
C PHE A 154 -10.35 9.95 -8.29
N SER A 155 -11.21 10.65 -7.56
CA SER A 155 -11.49 12.08 -7.79
C SER A 155 -10.23 12.96 -7.71
N LYS A 156 -9.20 12.54 -6.96
CA LYS A 156 -7.91 13.24 -6.82
C LYS A 156 -7.10 13.24 -8.12
N TYR A 157 -7.36 12.29 -9.03
CA TYR A 157 -6.65 12.13 -10.30
C TYR A 157 -7.33 12.79 -11.51
N LYS A 158 -8.53 13.36 -11.36
CA LYS A 158 -9.35 13.89 -12.45
C LYS A 158 -8.69 14.94 -13.33
N LYS A 159 -7.60 15.56 -12.91
CA LYS A 159 -6.82 16.49 -13.75
C LYS A 159 -6.11 15.79 -14.91
N ARG A 160 -5.84 14.48 -14.80
CA ARG A 160 -5.09 13.68 -15.79
C ARG A 160 -6.01 12.79 -16.63
N VAL A 161 -6.94 12.10 -15.98
CA VAL A 161 -7.89 11.17 -16.61
C VAL A 161 -9.26 11.36 -15.95
N PRO A 162 -10.39 11.27 -16.70
CA PRO A 162 -11.72 11.29 -16.10
C PRO A 162 -11.87 10.18 -15.05
N GLU A 163 -12.45 10.51 -13.90
CA GLU A 163 -12.67 9.59 -12.78
C GLU A 163 -13.45 8.33 -13.20
N SER A 164 -14.50 8.49 -14.01
CA SER A 164 -15.26 7.36 -14.55
C SER A 164 -14.38 6.37 -15.31
N ARG A 165 -13.35 6.86 -15.99
CA ARG A 165 -12.42 6.04 -16.75
C ARG A 165 -11.51 5.24 -15.84
N ILE A 166 -11.01 5.85 -14.77
CA ILE A 166 -10.17 5.17 -13.77
C ILE A 166 -11.00 4.07 -13.11
N THR A 167 -12.25 4.36 -12.75
CA THR A 167 -13.19 3.39 -12.15
C THR A 167 -13.46 2.21 -13.08
N GLU A 168 -13.76 2.45 -14.36
CA GLU A 168 -14.01 1.37 -15.33
C GLU A 168 -12.76 0.45 -15.50
N VAL A 169 -11.57 1.04 -15.60
CA VAL A 169 -10.31 0.27 -15.72
C VAL A 169 -10.04 -0.50 -14.43
N PHE A 170 -10.25 0.10 -13.27
CA PHE A 170 -10.09 -0.57 -11.98
C PHE A 170 -11.04 -1.76 -11.84
N ASP A 171 -12.32 -1.60 -12.18
CA ASP A 171 -13.31 -2.68 -12.15
C ASP A 171 -12.92 -3.81 -13.12
N SER A 172 -12.41 -3.46 -14.31
CA SER A 172 -11.92 -4.43 -15.28
C SER A 172 -10.70 -5.21 -14.76
N VAL A 173 -9.77 -4.55 -14.07
CA VAL A 173 -8.61 -5.21 -13.44
C VAL A 173 -9.09 -6.19 -12.38
N MET A 174 -10.00 -5.79 -11.49
CA MET A 174 -10.53 -6.67 -10.44
C MET A 174 -11.23 -7.92 -11.03
N GLN A 175 -12.05 -7.75 -12.06
CA GLN A 175 -12.77 -8.86 -12.72
C GLN A 175 -11.83 -9.83 -13.44
N ASN A 176 -10.66 -9.38 -13.84
CA ASN A 176 -9.67 -10.16 -14.56
C ASN A 176 -8.45 -10.53 -13.70
N ALA A 177 -8.54 -10.38 -12.38
CA ALA A 177 -7.44 -10.74 -11.48
C ALA A 177 -6.97 -12.19 -11.71
N GLY A 178 -5.67 -12.37 -11.88
CA GLY A 178 -5.06 -13.67 -12.21
C GLY A 178 -5.15 -14.08 -13.69
N LYS A 179 -5.64 -13.20 -14.57
CA LYS A 179 -5.67 -13.37 -16.02
C LYS A 179 -4.88 -12.26 -16.71
N PRO A 180 -4.41 -12.47 -17.95
CA PRO A 180 -3.81 -11.37 -18.72
C PRO A 180 -4.81 -10.21 -18.88
N PHE A 181 -4.34 -8.98 -18.60
CA PHE A 181 -5.16 -7.79 -18.80
C PHE A 181 -5.28 -7.47 -20.30
N VAL A 182 -6.50 -7.36 -20.79
CA VAL A 182 -6.78 -7.05 -22.18
C VAL A 182 -7.35 -5.64 -22.29
N TYR A 183 -6.63 -4.75 -22.99
CA TYR A 183 -7.04 -3.35 -23.16
C TYR A 183 -8.37 -3.21 -23.92
N ALA A 184 -8.58 -4.05 -24.93
CA ALA A 184 -9.83 -4.04 -25.70
C ALA A 184 -10.99 -4.49 -24.81
N GLY A 185 -11.95 -3.59 -24.59
CA GLY A 185 -13.12 -3.86 -23.74
C GLY A 185 -12.92 -3.61 -22.24
N ALA A 186 -11.73 -3.20 -21.80
CA ALA A 186 -11.48 -2.85 -20.39
C ALA A 186 -12.26 -1.60 -19.96
N ALA A 187 -12.57 -0.70 -20.91
CA ALA A 187 -13.39 0.46 -20.69
C ALA A 187 -13.95 0.95 -22.05
N ASN A 188 -15.01 1.72 -22.03
CA ASN A 188 -15.57 2.36 -23.23
C ASN A 188 -14.72 3.57 -23.66
N ALA A 189 -13.44 3.33 -24.01
CA ALA A 189 -12.43 4.32 -24.33
C ALA A 189 -11.42 3.86 -25.35
N ASN A 190 -10.63 4.80 -25.89
CA ASN A 190 -9.51 4.46 -26.73
C ASN A 190 -8.34 3.90 -25.89
N TYR A 191 -7.43 3.18 -26.55
CA TYR A 191 -6.26 2.54 -25.94
C TYR A 191 -5.42 3.51 -25.06
N LYS A 192 -5.23 4.75 -25.53
CA LYS A 192 -4.43 5.74 -24.81
C LYS A 192 -5.02 6.07 -23.43
N GLN A 193 -6.32 6.32 -23.37
CA GLN A 193 -7.01 6.63 -22.12
C GLN A 193 -7.02 5.43 -21.16
N ILE A 194 -7.19 4.21 -21.66
CA ILE A 194 -7.13 3.00 -20.83
C ILE A 194 -5.72 2.83 -20.27
N LYS A 195 -4.69 3.03 -21.08
CA LYS A 195 -3.31 2.96 -20.65
C LYS A 195 -2.98 4.01 -19.59
N GLU A 196 -3.38 5.27 -19.80
CA GLU A 196 -3.19 6.35 -18.83
C GLU A 196 -3.88 6.05 -17.49
N ALA A 197 -5.10 5.52 -17.50
CA ALA A 197 -5.80 5.10 -16.29
C ALA A 197 -5.09 3.93 -15.59
N LEU A 198 -4.63 2.94 -16.33
CA LEU A 198 -3.89 1.81 -15.78
C LEU A 198 -2.54 2.26 -15.17
N ASP A 199 -1.80 3.13 -15.86
CA ASP A 199 -0.54 3.70 -15.35
C ASP A 199 -0.75 4.47 -14.05
N LEU A 200 -1.89 5.17 -13.90
CA LEU A 200 -2.27 5.83 -12.65
C LEU A 200 -2.53 4.83 -11.52
N LEU A 201 -3.27 3.75 -11.80
CA LEU A 201 -3.55 2.70 -10.82
C LEU A 201 -2.27 1.96 -10.37
N ILE A 202 -1.32 1.75 -11.28
CA ILE A 202 0.00 1.17 -10.98
C ILE A 202 0.79 2.12 -10.06
N LYS A 203 0.85 3.41 -10.39
CA LYS A 203 1.52 4.42 -9.56
C LYS A 203 0.88 4.57 -8.18
N ALA A 204 -0.43 4.39 -8.10
CA ALA A 204 -1.15 4.37 -6.83
C ALA A 204 -0.91 3.09 -6.01
N GLY A 205 -0.19 2.09 -6.55
CA GLY A 205 0.05 0.82 -5.90
C GLY A 205 -1.18 -0.11 -5.82
N LEU A 206 -2.25 0.22 -6.56
CA LEU A 206 -3.49 -0.60 -6.60
C LEU A 206 -3.38 -1.75 -7.61
N VAL A 207 -2.48 -1.65 -8.55
CA VAL A 207 -2.18 -2.66 -9.58
C VAL A 207 -0.67 -2.87 -9.64
N ILE A 208 -0.25 -4.12 -9.86
CA ILE A 208 1.16 -4.50 -9.97
C ILE A 208 1.42 -5.08 -11.36
#